data_8772f85b01fdfe9dc939046036f20735
#
_entry.id   8772f85b01fdfe9dc939046036f20735
#
_cell.length_a   1.000
_cell.length_b   1.000
_cell.length_c   1.000
_cell.angle_alpha   90.00
_cell.angle_beta   90.00
_cell.angle_gamma   90.00
#
_symmetry.space_group_name_H-M   'P 1'
#
loop_
_entity.id
_entity.type
_entity.pdbx_description
1 polymer ?
#
loop_
_entity_poly.entity_id
_entity_poly.type
_entity_poly.pdbx_seq_one_letter_code
_entity_poly.pdbx_strand_id
1 'polypeptide(L)'
;MKTDFLVALVLLSGCVQERPWFYPANVSVKNNRVCISVPDDIAGKRELVGIGIYQPGAGGKAEWSTSVAPGQQPIAVMPGECLAVAFDGFQIGHSYSVEIATVGNASNEAPRKYWTEFTLVADKADGKKLAVVPIQR
;
A
#
# COMPACT_ATOMS: atom_id res chain seq x y z
N MET A 1 -17.73 -39.01 7.91
CA MET A 1 -18.33 -38.26 8.99
C MET A 1 -17.38 -37.35 9.67
N LYS A 2 -16.46 -37.89 10.37
CA LYS A 2 -15.50 -37.07 11.08
C LYS A 2 -14.60 -36.28 10.14
N THR A 3 -14.37 -36.85 9.00
CA THR A 3 -13.57 -36.22 7.98
C THR A 3 -14.19 -34.89 7.51
N ASP A 4 -15.50 -34.91 7.35
CA ASP A 4 -16.19 -33.72 6.91
C ASP A 4 -16.06 -32.57 7.89
N PHE A 5 -16.09 -32.92 9.14
CA PHE A 5 -15.96 -31.94 10.18
C PHE A 5 -14.60 -31.25 10.16
N LEU A 6 -13.55 -32.03 9.92
CA LEU A 6 -12.22 -31.46 9.83
C LEU A 6 -12.04 -30.54 8.62
N VAL A 7 -12.65 -30.94 7.53
CA VAL A 7 -12.58 -30.14 6.31
C VAL A 7 -13.21 -28.76 6.53
N ALA A 8 -14.33 -28.73 7.24
CA ALA A 8 -14.99 -27.47 7.53
C ALA A 8 -14.10 -26.53 8.33
N LEU A 9 -13.34 -27.06 9.26
CA LEU A 9 -12.45 -26.24 10.05
C LEU A 9 -11.36 -25.60 9.20
N VAL A 10 -10.83 -26.35 8.27
CA VAL A 10 -9.79 -25.84 7.39
C VAL A 10 -10.31 -24.70 6.55
N LEU A 11 -11.54 -24.83 6.06
CA LEU A 11 -12.12 -23.78 5.26
C LEU A 11 -12.29 -22.48 6.06
N LEU A 12 -12.69 -22.61 7.30
CA LEU A 12 -12.84 -21.43 8.14
C LEU A 12 -11.54 -20.69 8.33
N SER A 13 -10.46 -21.42 8.55
CA SER A 13 -9.17 -20.74 8.72
C SER A 13 -8.75 -20.01 7.46
N GLY A 14 -9.09 -20.51 6.29
CA GLY A 14 -8.75 -19.85 5.06
C GLY A 14 -9.50 -18.57 4.82
N CYS A 15 -10.64 -18.37 5.46
CA CYS A 15 -11.46 -17.20 5.23
C CYS A 15 -11.04 -15.99 6.02
N VAL A 16 -10.15 -16.12 6.97
CA VAL A 16 -9.82 -15.03 7.89
C VAL A 16 -8.64 -14.24 7.43
N GLN A 17 -8.07 -14.58 6.35
CA GLN A 17 -6.80 -14.04 5.96
C GLN A 17 -6.89 -12.70 5.31
N GLU A 18 -5.78 -12.04 5.30
CA GLU A 18 -5.62 -10.75 4.71
C GLU A 18 -5.96 -10.80 3.23
N ARG A 19 -5.58 -9.79 2.52
CA ARG A 19 -5.97 -9.52 1.15
C ARG A 19 -5.05 -10.25 0.17
N PRO A 20 -5.38 -11.48 -0.26
CA PRO A 20 -4.46 -12.26 -1.08
C PRO A 20 -4.22 -11.69 -2.47
N TRP A 21 -5.08 -10.80 -2.93
CA TRP A 21 -4.92 -10.16 -4.24
C TRP A 21 -4.15 -8.84 -4.16
N PHE A 22 -3.74 -8.42 -2.97
CA PHE A 22 -2.88 -7.26 -2.83
C PHE A 22 -1.43 -7.70 -2.74
N TYR A 23 -0.56 -6.94 -3.37
CA TYR A 23 0.88 -7.15 -3.31
C TYR A 23 1.47 -6.18 -2.29
N PRO A 24 2.58 -6.53 -1.65
CA PRO A 24 3.18 -5.61 -0.69
C PRO A 24 3.78 -4.41 -1.37
N ALA A 25 3.53 -3.23 -0.82
CA ALA A 25 4.24 -2.02 -1.19
C ALA A 25 5.35 -1.79 -0.18
N ASN A 26 6.31 -0.95 -0.53
CA ASN A 26 7.40 -0.58 0.35
C ASN A 26 7.18 0.82 0.89
N VAL A 27 7.58 1.03 2.13
CA VAL A 27 7.56 2.34 2.74
C VAL A 27 8.91 2.59 3.42
N SER A 28 9.44 3.78 3.22
CA SER A 28 10.72 4.17 3.79
C SER A 28 10.74 5.68 3.97
N VAL A 29 11.85 6.21 4.45
CA VAL A 29 12.03 7.65 4.57
C VAL A 29 13.20 8.03 3.67
N LYS A 30 12.99 8.98 2.78
CA LYS A 30 14.03 9.54 1.92
C LYS A 30 13.95 11.05 1.99
N ASN A 31 15.08 11.69 2.19
CA ASN A 31 15.15 13.14 2.33
C ASN A 31 14.18 13.65 3.40
N ASN A 32 14.09 12.89 4.48
CA ASN A 32 13.21 13.16 5.62
C ASN A 32 11.74 13.26 5.23
N ARG A 33 11.31 12.50 4.24
CA ARG A 33 9.92 12.40 3.81
C ARG A 33 9.54 10.94 3.65
N VAL A 34 8.26 10.67 3.86
CA VAL A 34 7.73 9.31 3.64
C VAL A 34 7.82 9.00 2.16
N CYS A 35 8.43 7.87 1.84
CA CYS A 35 8.57 7.38 0.46
C CYS A 35 7.81 6.07 0.34
N ILE A 36 6.84 6.05 -0.55
CA ILE A 36 6.05 4.86 -0.84
C ILE A 36 6.37 4.43 -2.26
N SER A 37 6.70 3.15 -2.42
CA SER A 37 7.09 2.63 -3.72
C SER A 37 6.58 1.22 -3.89
N VAL A 38 6.60 0.74 -5.13
CA VAL A 38 6.28 -0.65 -5.44
C VAL A 38 7.58 -1.43 -5.60
N PRO A 39 7.53 -2.76 -5.36
CA PRO A 39 8.75 -3.56 -5.42
C PRO A 39 9.41 -3.58 -6.79
N ASP A 40 10.72 -3.82 -6.79
CA ASP A 40 11.50 -3.92 -8.02
C ASP A 40 11.17 -5.16 -8.84
N ASP A 41 10.45 -6.10 -8.24
CA ASP A 41 10.14 -7.36 -8.92
C ASP A 41 8.96 -7.29 -9.87
N ILE A 42 8.29 -6.13 -9.98
CA ILE A 42 7.20 -6.03 -10.94
C ILE A 42 7.76 -5.96 -12.36
N ALA A 43 7.08 -6.62 -13.25
CA ALA A 43 7.49 -6.67 -14.64
C ALA A 43 7.09 -5.37 -15.33
N GLY A 44 8.09 -4.64 -15.79
CA GLY A 44 7.86 -3.49 -16.65
C GLY A 44 7.23 -2.29 -15.97
N LYS A 45 6.94 -1.31 -16.79
CA LYS A 45 6.38 -0.05 -16.37
C LYS A 45 4.87 -0.20 -16.17
N ARG A 46 4.37 0.40 -15.11
CA ARG A 46 2.93 0.40 -14.85
C ARG A 46 2.45 1.85 -14.77
N GLU A 47 1.14 2.02 -14.87
CA GLU A 47 0.51 3.32 -14.78
C GLU A 47 -0.36 3.38 -13.53
N LEU A 48 -0.35 4.52 -12.88
CA LEU A 48 -1.12 4.73 -11.66
C LEU A 48 -2.60 4.91 -12.00
N VAL A 49 -3.46 4.19 -11.28
CA VAL A 49 -4.90 4.41 -11.31
C VAL A 49 -5.32 5.27 -10.12
N GLY A 50 -4.78 4.98 -8.95
CA GLY A 50 -5.12 5.77 -7.77
C GLY A 50 -4.29 5.38 -6.56
N ILE A 51 -4.29 6.27 -5.58
CA ILE A 51 -3.66 6.05 -4.28
C ILE A 51 -4.65 6.48 -3.22
N GLY A 52 -4.80 5.69 -2.17
CA GLY A 52 -5.59 6.07 -1.00
C GLY A 52 -4.78 5.93 0.26
N ILE A 53 -4.91 6.89 1.16
CA ILE A 53 -4.25 6.88 2.46
C ILE A 53 -5.33 6.90 3.52
N TYR A 54 -5.28 5.93 4.43
CA TYR A 54 -6.30 5.71 5.43
C TYR A 54 -5.65 5.60 6.80
N GLN A 55 -6.40 5.87 7.84
CA GLN A 55 -5.99 5.49 9.19
C GLN A 55 -6.57 4.12 9.48
N PRO A 56 -5.76 3.17 9.97
CA PRO A 56 -6.27 1.85 10.32
C PRO A 56 -7.41 1.96 11.34
N GLY A 57 -8.49 1.25 11.07
CA GLY A 57 -9.62 1.25 11.96
C GLY A 57 -10.57 2.43 11.84
N ALA A 58 -10.36 3.32 10.90
CA ALA A 58 -11.19 4.51 10.73
C ALA A 58 -12.42 4.26 9.83
N GLY A 59 -12.86 3.03 9.70
CA GLY A 59 -14.07 2.72 8.96
C GLY A 59 -13.94 2.84 7.46
N GLY A 60 -12.74 2.78 6.94
CA GLY A 60 -12.51 2.82 5.50
C GLY A 60 -12.55 4.20 4.88
N LYS A 61 -12.67 5.24 5.69
CA LYS A 61 -12.69 6.60 5.18
C LYS A 61 -11.28 7.06 4.88
N ALA A 62 -11.04 7.51 3.66
CA ALA A 62 -9.72 7.97 3.26
C ALA A 62 -9.42 9.32 3.87
N GLU A 63 -8.21 9.47 4.39
CA GLU A 63 -7.70 10.78 4.79
C GLU A 63 -7.33 11.60 3.57
N TRP A 64 -6.86 10.92 2.55
CA TRP A 64 -6.47 11.54 1.30
C TRP A 64 -6.54 10.48 0.22
N SER A 65 -6.96 10.88 -0.96
CA SER A 65 -6.94 9.97 -2.09
C SER A 65 -6.82 10.77 -3.37
N THR A 66 -6.29 10.13 -4.38
CA THR A 66 -6.25 10.70 -5.71
C THR A 66 -6.45 9.59 -6.73
N SER A 67 -6.93 9.96 -7.90
CA SER A 67 -7.09 9.01 -8.99
C SER A 67 -6.78 9.71 -10.29
N VAL A 68 -6.40 8.91 -11.30
CA VAL A 68 -6.12 9.42 -12.63
C VAL A 68 -7.37 9.18 -13.46
N ALA A 69 -8.06 10.25 -13.83
CA ALA A 69 -9.29 10.16 -14.59
C ALA A 69 -8.99 9.78 -16.05
N PRO A 70 -9.95 9.15 -16.72
CA PRO A 70 -9.80 8.90 -18.16
C PRO A 70 -9.54 10.22 -18.90
N GLY A 71 -8.56 10.21 -19.77
CA GLY A 71 -8.18 11.40 -20.52
C GLY A 71 -7.12 12.24 -19.86
N GLN A 72 -6.82 12.01 -18.60
CA GLN A 72 -5.69 12.69 -17.96
C GLN A 72 -4.38 12.03 -18.37
N GLN A 73 -3.30 12.80 -18.26
CA GLN A 73 -1.98 12.26 -18.58
C GLN A 73 -1.63 11.14 -17.63
N PRO A 74 -1.20 9.99 -18.13
CA PRO A 74 -0.83 8.88 -17.27
C PRO A 74 0.35 9.21 -16.38
N ILE A 75 0.34 8.65 -15.17
CA ILE A 75 1.43 8.77 -14.23
C ILE A 75 2.15 7.44 -14.18
N ALA A 76 3.43 7.45 -14.51
CA ALA A 76 4.21 6.23 -14.54
C ALA A 76 4.55 5.78 -13.12
N VAL A 77 4.48 4.48 -12.89
CA VAL A 77 4.91 3.86 -11.64
C VAL A 77 6.14 3.05 -11.95
N MET A 78 7.28 3.49 -11.42
CA MET A 78 8.55 2.83 -11.65
C MET A 78 8.94 2.07 -10.40
N PRO A 79 9.38 0.81 -10.55
CA PRO A 79 9.76 0.00 -9.38
C PRO A 79 10.87 0.68 -8.58
N GLY A 80 10.71 0.69 -7.27
CA GLY A 80 11.72 1.23 -6.37
C GLY A 80 11.76 2.73 -6.25
N GLU A 81 11.01 3.46 -7.06
CA GLU A 81 10.99 4.92 -7.00
C GLU A 81 9.82 5.40 -6.16
N CYS A 82 10.04 6.49 -5.42
CA CYS A 82 8.98 7.06 -4.61
C CYS A 82 7.85 7.55 -5.50
N LEU A 83 6.62 7.18 -5.15
CA LEU A 83 5.45 7.71 -5.83
C LEU A 83 5.26 9.18 -5.45
N ALA A 84 4.77 9.95 -6.40
CA ALA A 84 4.47 11.36 -6.17
C ALA A 84 3.16 11.46 -5.39
N VAL A 85 3.28 11.51 -4.07
CA VAL A 85 2.14 11.60 -3.17
C VAL A 85 2.12 13.00 -2.59
N ALA A 86 1.07 13.75 -2.89
CA ALA A 86 0.96 15.14 -2.45
C ALA A 86 0.38 15.28 -1.04
N PHE A 87 0.21 14.19 -0.33
CA PHE A 87 -0.29 14.21 1.04
C PHE A 87 0.81 14.69 1.98
N ASP A 88 0.57 15.78 2.67
CA ASP A 88 1.51 16.35 3.64
C ASP A 88 1.01 16.21 5.06
N GLY A 89 -0.04 15.43 5.28
CA GLY A 89 -0.64 15.28 6.61
C GLY A 89 -0.08 14.14 7.45
N PHE A 90 1.03 13.54 7.06
CA PHE A 90 1.64 12.50 7.88
C PHE A 90 2.15 13.09 9.20
N GLN A 91 1.78 12.45 10.30
CA GLN A 91 2.11 12.93 11.64
C GLN A 91 2.83 11.85 12.43
N ILE A 92 3.84 12.27 13.19
CA ILE A 92 4.58 11.36 14.06
C ILE A 92 3.63 10.80 15.10
N GLY A 93 3.72 9.50 15.34
CA GLY A 93 2.87 8.79 16.29
C GLY A 93 1.60 8.24 15.70
N HIS A 94 1.34 8.51 14.42
CA HIS A 94 0.14 8.02 13.76
C HIS A 94 0.45 6.87 12.83
N SER A 95 -0.52 6.00 12.66
CA SER A 95 -0.41 4.86 11.75
C SER A 95 -1.25 5.12 10.50
N TYR A 96 -0.78 4.56 9.39
CA TYR A 96 -1.41 4.76 8.09
C TYR A 96 -1.45 3.47 7.31
N SER A 97 -2.51 3.33 6.53
CA SER A 97 -2.66 2.26 5.56
C SER A 97 -2.69 2.90 4.18
N VAL A 98 -1.90 2.39 3.25
CA VAL A 98 -1.79 2.96 1.90
C VAL A 98 -2.14 1.89 0.89
N GLU A 99 -3.04 2.23 -0.02
CA GLU A 99 -3.44 1.36 -1.13
C GLU A 99 -3.07 2.04 -2.43
N ILE A 100 -2.45 1.29 -3.34
CA ILE A 100 -2.02 1.77 -4.64
C ILE A 100 -2.64 0.88 -5.69
N ALA A 101 -3.34 1.46 -6.66
CA ALA A 101 -3.90 0.73 -7.77
C ALA A 101 -3.17 1.10 -9.04
N THR A 102 -2.77 0.09 -9.82
CA THR A 102 -2.02 0.29 -11.07
C THR A 102 -2.58 -0.59 -12.16
N VAL A 103 -2.27 -0.20 -13.41
CA VAL A 103 -2.52 -1.06 -14.58
C VAL A 103 -1.23 -1.16 -15.36
N GLY A 104 -1.10 -2.28 -16.09
CA GLY A 104 0.05 -2.46 -16.97
C GLY A 104 -0.15 -1.75 -18.28
N ASN A 105 0.91 -1.76 -19.10
CA ASN A 105 0.86 -1.14 -20.42
C ASN A 105 0.06 -1.96 -21.44
N ALA A 106 -0.06 -3.27 -21.20
CA ALA A 106 -0.82 -4.12 -22.11
C ALA A 106 -2.30 -3.95 -21.84
N SER A 107 -3.09 -3.76 -22.89
CA SER A 107 -4.51 -3.46 -22.75
C SER A 107 -5.33 -4.57 -22.09
N ASN A 108 -4.82 -5.79 -22.10
CA ASN A 108 -5.52 -6.93 -21.52
C ASN A 108 -4.94 -7.33 -20.17
N GLU A 109 -4.08 -6.52 -19.60
CA GLU A 109 -3.47 -6.84 -18.34
C GLU A 109 -4.38 -6.42 -17.20
N ALA A 110 -4.55 -7.31 -16.23
CA ALA A 110 -5.42 -7.03 -15.09
C ALA A 110 -4.82 -5.96 -14.20
N PRO A 111 -5.66 -5.15 -13.56
CA PRO A 111 -5.17 -4.20 -12.57
C PRO A 111 -4.44 -4.91 -11.43
N ARG A 112 -3.44 -4.26 -10.87
CA ARG A 112 -2.69 -4.79 -9.74
C ARG A 112 -2.70 -3.78 -8.62
N LYS A 113 -2.99 -4.25 -7.41
CA LYS A 113 -3.06 -3.39 -6.22
C LYS A 113 -1.91 -3.72 -5.28
N TYR A 114 -1.39 -2.68 -4.65
CA TYR A 114 -0.34 -2.80 -3.65
C TYR A 114 -0.81 -2.18 -2.35
N TRP A 115 -0.27 -2.64 -1.25
CA TRP A 115 -0.73 -2.22 0.06
C TRP A 115 0.41 -2.26 1.07
N THR A 116 0.42 -1.29 1.98
CA THR A 116 1.34 -1.28 3.10
C THR A 116 0.71 -0.56 4.28
N GLU A 117 1.12 -0.92 5.48
CA GLU A 117 0.74 -0.21 6.69
C GLU A 117 1.98 0.09 7.51
N PHE A 118 2.01 1.24 8.11
CA PHE A 118 3.17 1.67 8.90
C PHE A 118 2.76 2.68 9.95
N THR A 119 3.63 2.85 10.95
CA THR A 119 3.54 3.93 11.93
C THR A 119 4.70 4.88 11.69
N LEU A 120 4.42 6.18 11.66
CA LEU A 120 5.45 7.18 11.52
C LEU A 120 5.95 7.57 12.90
N VAL A 121 7.27 7.51 13.08
CA VAL A 121 7.88 7.79 14.38
C VAL A 121 9.07 8.73 14.19
N ALA A 122 9.54 9.29 15.31
CA ALA A 122 10.79 10.03 15.29
C ALA A 122 11.94 9.05 15.37
N ASP A 123 13.01 9.33 14.64
CA ASP A 123 14.21 8.48 14.67
C ASP A 123 14.80 8.51 16.06
N LYS A 124 15.19 7.34 16.59
CA LYS A 124 15.75 7.25 17.94
C LYS A 124 17.10 7.96 18.04
N ALA A 125 17.88 7.92 16.96
CA ALA A 125 19.21 8.52 16.95
C ALA A 125 19.13 10.02 16.76
N ASP A 126 18.12 10.51 16.05
CA ASP A 126 17.97 11.93 15.78
C ASP A 126 16.48 12.24 15.75
N GLY A 127 15.96 12.86 16.82
CA GLY A 127 14.54 13.15 16.94
C GLY A 127 13.98 14.10 15.91
N LYS A 128 14.84 14.75 15.12
CA LYS A 128 14.40 15.62 14.04
C LYS A 128 14.16 14.87 12.74
N LYS A 129 14.60 13.62 12.68
CA LYS A 129 14.41 12.79 11.50
C LYS A 129 13.22 11.87 11.67
N LEU A 130 12.62 11.52 10.55
CA LEU A 130 11.50 10.60 10.52
C LEU A 130 11.99 9.17 10.35
N ALA A 131 11.21 8.23 10.86
CA ALA A 131 11.41 6.82 10.62
C ALA A 131 10.05 6.15 10.47
N VAL A 132 10.01 5.02 9.79
CA VAL A 132 8.76 4.27 9.63
C VAL A 132 8.93 2.89 10.24
N VAL A 133 7.88 2.43 10.91
CA VAL A 133 7.83 1.09 11.50
C VAL A 133 6.70 0.35 10.80
N PRO A 134 7.02 -0.67 10.00
CA PRO A 134 5.97 -1.43 9.33
C PRO A 134 5.08 -2.13 10.35
N ILE A 135 3.79 -2.15 10.05
CA ILE A 135 2.84 -2.90 10.86
C ILE A 135 2.72 -4.28 10.23
N GLN A 136 3.00 -5.30 11.02
CA GLN A 136 2.91 -6.67 10.56
C GLN A 136 1.62 -7.30 11.02
N ARG A 137 1.03 -8.06 10.14
CA ARG A 137 -0.20 -8.77 10.45
C ARG A 137 -0.08 -10.23 10.15
#